data_031e6581f394a4f289241960ef7cc59b
#
_entry.id   031e6581f394a4f289241960ef7cc59b
#
_cell.length_a   1.000
_cell.length_b   1.000
_cell.length_c   1.000
_cell.angle_alpha   90.00
_cell.angle_beta   90.00
_cell.angle_gamma   90.00
#
_symmetry.space_group_name_H-M   'P 1'
#
loop_
_entity.id
_entity.type
_entity.pdbx_description
1 polymer ?
#
loop_
_entity_poly.entity_id
_entity_poly.type
_entity_poly.pdbx_seq_one_letter_code
_entity_poly.pdbx_strand_id
1 'polypeptide(L)'
;MDVSLQLYSINQETKKDFKKSVEKVSEIGYNGVEFAGYGDLTAAEVADLLKETNLYSVGSHCGLNAFTDTFEETLAFNKTIGSKYIICPWAKVDTKEEIDTLVQALNAAGDIAAEENIKVGYHNHAHEFVQVDGKYALDIIAENTNDNVVLELDVFWVAYAGIDPIEYIKKWGKKVELIHVKQINENKANVDVADGILDMKKIKEAAEYATYFVVEHEEFDKPVWDAIRNDYEALSQM
;
A
#
# COMPACT_ATOMS: atom_id res chain seq x y z
N MET A 1 4.24 10.95 -13.90
CA MET A 1 4.58 9.89 -12.93
C MET A 1 3.60 8.74 -13.11
N ASP A 2 4.05 7.50 -13.05
CA ASP A 2 3.12 6.37 -13.01
C ASP A 2 2.40 6.36 -11.65
N VAL A 3 1.07 6.30 -11.70
CA VAL A 3 0.21 6.38 -10.52
C VAL A 3 -0.67 5.14 -10.46
N SER A 4 -0.70 4.49 -9.33
CA SER A 4 -1.54 3.32 -9.07
C SER A 4 -2.61 3.65 -8.03
N LEU A 5 -3.69 2.86 -8.00
CA LEU A 5 -4.78 3.02 -7.05
C LEU A 5 -4.85 1.81 -6.11
N GLN A 6 -4.89 2.04 -4.80
CA GLN A 6 -5.33 1.04 -3.84
C GLN A 6 -6.85 0.86 -3.95
N LEU A 7 -7.29 -0.36 -4.31
CA LEU A 7 -8.72 -0.64 -4.58
C LEU A 7 -9.61 -0.57 -3.33
N TYR A 8 -9.01 -0.52 -2.14
CA TYR A 8 -9.77 -0.25 -0.90
C TYR A 8 -10.45 1.12 -0.95
N SER A 9 -9.85 2.09 -1.61
CA SER A 9 -10.43 3.44 -1.83
C SER A 9 -11.81 3.40 -2.48
N ILE A 10 -12.04 2.40 -3.32
CA ILE A 10 -13.31 2.21 -4.02
C ILE A 10 -14.04 0.93 -3.58
N ASN A 11 -13.82 0.47 -2.35
CA ASN A 11 -14.30 -0.82 -1.84
C ASN A 11 -15.84 -0.98 -1.91
N GLN A 12 -16.60 0.12 -1.82
CA GLN A 12 -18.05 0.09 -1.98
C GLN A 12 -18.47 -0.13 -3.42
N GLU A 13 -17.65 0.29 -4.38
CA GLU A 13 -17.91 0.10 -5.80
C GLU A 13 -17.47 -1.30 -6.26
N THR A 14 -16.29 -1.75 -5.82
CA THR A 14 -15.80 -3.11 -6.11
C THR A 14 -16.74 -4.19 -5.58
N LYS A 15 -17.40 -3.97 -4.44
CA LYS A 15 -18.45 -4.87 -3.90
C LYS A 15 -19.71 -4.93 -4.77
N LYS A 16 -20.02 -3.88 -5.54
CA LYS A 16 -21.17 -3.86 -6.45
C LYS A 16 -20.85 -4.56 -7.76
N ASP A 17 -19.71 -4.22 -8.36
CA ASP A 17 -19.24 -4.80 -9.63
C ASP A 17 -17.70 -4.61 -9.72
N PHE A 18 -16.97 -5.66 -9.39
CA PHE A 18 -15.51 -5.59 -9.32
C PHE A 18 -14.88 -5.29 -10.68
N LYS A 19 -15.32 -5.99 -11.73
CA LYS A 19 -14.75 -5.83 -13.07
C LYS A 19 -14.95 -4.41 -13.60
N LYS A 20 -16.19 -3.90 -13.54
CA LYS A 20 -16.47 -2.53 -13.95
C LYS A 20 -15.75 -1.48 -13.13
N SER A 21 -15.51 -1.73 -11.85
CA SER A 21 -14.74 -0.80 -11.03
C SER A 21 -13.28 -0.72 -11.49
N VAL A 22 -12.65 -1.86 -11.80
CA VAL A 22 -11.29 -1.91 -12.33
C VAL A 22 -11.21 -1.30 -13.73
N GLU A 23 -12.17 -1.58 -14.60
CA GLU A 23 -12.29 -0.92 -15.92
C GLU A 23 -12.32 0.60 -15.78
N LYS A 24 -13.12 1.11 -14.84
CA LYS A 24 -13.24 2.55 -14.59
C LYS A 24 -11.98 3.19 -14.03
N VAL A 25 -11.19 2.47 -13.23
CA VAL A 25 -9.86 2.90 -12.78
C VAL A 25 -8.93 3.13 -13.99
N SER A 26 -8.93 2.18 -14.94
CA SER A 26 -8.18 2.32 -16.20
C SER A 26 -8.67 3.50 -17.04
N GLU A 27 -10.00 3.70 -17.17
CA GLU A 27 -10.59 4.83 -17.91
C GLU A 27 -10.23 6.20 -17.31
N ILE A 28 -10.00 6.29 -16.00
CA ILE A 28 -9.51 7.51 -15.34
C ILE A 28 -8.08 7.81 -15.76
N GLY A 29 -7.27 6.78 -16.00
CA GLY A 29 -5.90 6.91 -16.48
C GLY A 29 -4.84 6.30 -15.56
N TYR A 30 -5.22 5.68 -14.44
CA TYR A 30 -4.28 4.97 -13.57
C TYR A 30 -3.49 3.92 -14.36
N ASN A 31 -2.24 3.70 -13.97
CA ASN A 31 -1.35 2.78 -14.63
C ASN A 31 -1.39 1.37 -14.03
N GLY A 32 -1.68 1.29 -12.72
CA GLY A 32 -1.75 0.04 -11.98
C GLY A 32 -2.75 0.09 -10.85
N VAL A 33 -2.96 -1.06 -10.25
CA VAL A 33 -3.80 -1.23 -9.07
C VAL A 33 -3.07 -2.02 -7.99
N GLU A 34 -3.41 -1.72 -6.75
CA GLU A 34 -3.12 -2.55 -5.60
C GLU A 34 -4.42 -3.16 -5.08
N PHE A 35 -4.40 -4.46 -4.85
CA PHE A 35 -5.59 -5.20 -4.52
C PHE A 35 -5.89 -5.21 -3.01
N ALA A 36 -7.17 -5.04 -2.66
CA ALA A 36 -7.74 -5.29 -1.34
C ALA A 36 -8.86 -6.35 -1.48
N GLY A 37 -8.49 -7.54 -1.92
CA GLY A 37 -9.40 -8.59 -2.37
C GLY A 37 -9.62 -8.58 -3.88
N TYR A 38 -10.24 -9.64 -4.40
CA TYR A 38 -10.26 -9.93 -5.84
C TYR A 38 -11.68 -10.12 -6.42
N GLY A 39 -12.73 -9.76 -5.66
CA GLY A 39 -14.13 -9.81 -6.13
C GLY A 39 -14.61 -11.21 -6.53
N ASP A 40 -14.22 -12.23 -5.77
CA ASP A 40 -14.51 -13.66 -6.03
C ASP A 40 -13.98 -14.18 -7.38
N LEU A 41 -13.06 -13.46 -8.03
CA LEU A 41 -12.41 -13.89 -9.25
C LEU A 41 -11.24 -14.84 -8.96
N THR A 42 -11.04 -15.79 -9.85
CA THR A 42 -9.82 -16.62 -9.88
C THR A 42 -8.61 -15.77 -10.32
N ALA A 43 -7.41 -16.22 -10.01
CA ALA A 43 -6.18 -15.55 -10.44
C ALA A 43 -6.10 -15.38 -11.97
N ALA A 44 -6.58 -16.37 -12.73
CA ALA A 44 -6.61 -16.28 -14.19
C ALA A 44 -7.57 -15.18 -14.67
N GLU A 45 -8.76 -15.07 -14.08
CA GLU A 45 -9.72 -14.03 -14.43
C GLU A 45 -9.22 -12.63 -14.06
N VAL A 46 -8.51 -12.48 -12.93
CA VAL A 46 -7.87 -11.21 -12.57
C VAL A 46 -6.74 -10.87 -13.55
N ALA A 47 -5.92 -11.83 -13.94
CA ALA A 47 -4.86 -11.62 -14.93
C ALA A 47 -5.42 -11.20 -16.28
N ASP A 48 -6.51 -11.83 -16.74
CA ASP A 48 -7.19 -11.44 -17.97
C ASP A 48 -7.77 -10.02 -17.88
N LEU A 49 -8.42 -9.67 -16.76
CA LEU A 49 -8.95 -8.33 -16.51
C LEU A 49 -7.85 -7.26 -16.53
N LEU A 50 -6.71 -7.50 -15.90
CA LEU A 50 -5.56 -6.59 -15.92
C LEU A 50 -5.05 -6.39 -17.35
N LYS A 51 -4.99 -7.46 -18.16
CA LYS A 51 -4.58 -7.39 -19.56
C LYS A 51 -5.59 -6.61 -20.41
N GLU A 52 -6.90 -6.83 -20.22
CA GLU A 52 -7.98 -6.15 -20.94
C GLU A 52 -8.00 -4.65 -20.64
N THR A 53 -7.71 -4.28 -19.38
CA THR A 53 -7.68 -2.88 -18.91
C THR A 53 -6.33 -2.20 -19.10
N ASN A 54 -5.29 -2.94 -19.51
CA ASN A 54 -3.91 -2.45 -19.59
C ASN A 54 -3.38 -1.89 -18.25
N LEU A 55 -3.88 -2.43 -17.13
CA LEU A 55 -3.38 -2.14 -15.78
C LEU A 55 -2.35 -3.20 -15.37
N TYR A 56 -1.38 -2.80 -14.54
CA TYR A 56 -0.52 -3.77 -13.87
C TYR A 56 -0.92 -3.93 -12.39
N SER A 57 -0.57 -5.07 -11.80
CA SER A 57 -0.66 -5.26 -10.36
C SER A 57 0.61 -4.73 -9.69
N VAL A 58 0.46 -3.77 -8.77
CA VAL A 58 1.52 -3.36 -7.85
C VAL A 58 1.74 -4.47 -6.83
N GLY A 59 0.68 -4.82 -6.13
CA GLY A 59 0.67 -5.77 -5.03
C GLY A 59 -0.73 -6.07 -4.54
N SER A 60 -0.79 -6.76 -3.42
CA SER A 60 -2.05 -7.09 -2.76
C SER A 60 -1.92 -6.94 -1.25
N HIS A 61 -2.88 -6.24 -0.65
CA HIS A 61 -3.08 -6.23 0.79
C HIS A 61 -3.70 -7.54 1.25
N CYS A 62 -2.96 -8.29 2.05
CA CYS A 62 -3.34 -9.59 2.57
C CYS A 62 -3.26 -9.58 4.10
N GLY A 63 -4.28 -10.07 4.80
CA GLY A 63 -4.26 -10.14 6.26
C GLY A 63 -3.11 -11.02 6.78
N LEU A 64 -2.71 -10.82 8.03
CA LEU A 64 -1.56 -11.53 8.64
C LEU A 64 -1.64 -13.06 8.53
N ASN A 65 -2.83 -13.64 8.57
CA ASN A 65 -3.04 -15.08 8.37
C ASN A 65 -2.56 -15.59 7.00
N ALA A 66 -2.56 -14.74 5.98
CA ALA A 66 -2.04 -15.09 4.66
C ALA A 66 -0.51 -15.26 4.63
N PHE A 67 0.20 -14.74 5.64
CA PHE A 67 1.65 -14.88 5.79
C PHE A 67 2.07 -16.06 6.67
N THR A 68 1.13 -16.71 7.34
CA THR A 68 1.37 -17.84 8.24
C THR A 68 0.74 -19.12 7.72
N ASP A 69 -0.56 -19.12 7.46
CA ASP A 69 -1.35 -20.34 7.25
C ASP A 69 -1.54 -20.70 5.77
N THR A 70 -1.59 -19.68 4.88
CA THR A 70 -1.96 -19.86 3.46
C THR A 70 -0.99 -19.13 2.52
N PHE A 71 0.29 -18.96 2.92
CA PHE A 71 1.21 -18.14 2.15
C PHE A 71 1.51 -18.70 0.76
N GLU A 72 1.65 -20.01 0.61
CA GLU A 72 1.90 -20.63 -0.70
C GLU A 72 0.75 -20.37 -1.69
N GLU A 73 -0.50 -20.43 -1.22
CA GLU A 73 -1.68 -20.12 -2.04
C GLU A 73 -1.72 -18.62 -2.41
N THR A 74 -1.43 -17.76 -1.43
CA THR A 74 -1.35 -16.31 -1.62
C THR A 74 -0.26 -15.94 -2.61
N LEU A 75 0.92 -16.55 -2.50
CA LEU A 75 2.04 -16.36 -3.41
C LEU A 75 1.70 -16.83 -4.83
N ALA A 76 1.11 -18.02 -4.98
CA ALA A 76 0.72 -18.55 -6.29
C ALA A 76 -0.30 -17.65 -6.99
N PHE A 77 -1.28 -17.10 -6.24
CA PHE A 77 -2.25 -16.16 -6.78
C PHE A 77 -1.54 -14.88 -7.27
N ASN A 78 -0.73 -14.26 -6.42
CA ASN A 78 -0.03 -13.01 -6.72
C ASN A 78 0.98 -13.17 -7.87
N LYS A 79 1.66 -14.30 -7.95
CA LYS A 79 2.51 -14.65 -9.09
C LYS A 79 1.72 -14.70 -10.40
N THR A 80 0.54 -15.31 -10.39
CA THR A 80 -0.32 -15.44 -11.58
C THR A 80 -0.79 -14.09 -12.10
N ILE A 81 -1.14 -13.15 -11.21
CA ILE A 81 -1.59 -11.80 -11.60
C ILE A 81 -0.43 -10.83 -11.83
N GLY A 82 0.83 -11.28 -11.67
CA GLY A 82 2.03 -10.48 -11.93
C GLY A 82 2.36 -9.43 -10.87
N SER A 83 1.82 -9.56 -9.65
CA SER A 83 2.13 -8.68 -8.52
C SER A 83 3.62 -8.66 -8.20
N LYS A 84 4.12 -7.53 -7.75
CA LYS A 84 5.50 -7.35 -7.29
C LYS A 84 5.62 -7.43 -5.78
N TYR A 85 4.52 -7.16 -5.06
CA TYR A 85 4.50 -7.13 -3.60
C TYR A 85 3.28 -7.88 -3.05
N ILE A 86 3.47 -8.47 -1.85
CA ILE A 86 2.40 -8.98 -0.99
C ILE A 86 2.54 -8.24 0.33
N ILE A 87 1.57 -7.38 0.64
CA ILE A 87 1.66 -6.42 1.74
C ILE A 87 0.74 -6.84 2.88
N CYS A 88 1.28 -6.90 4.10
CA CYS A 88 0.48 -6.99 5.31
C CYS A 88 -0.01 -5.58 5.68
N PRO A 89 -1.32 -5.28 5.56
CA PRO A 89 -1.82 -3.92 5.74
C PRO A 89 -2.05 -3.55 7.21
N TRP A 90 -2.08 -4.53 8.09
CA TRP A 90 -2.38 -4.31 9.50
C TRP A 90 -1.98 -5.50 10.37
N ALA A 91 -1.41 -5.21 11.52
CA ALA A 91 -1.18 -6.16 12.59
C ALA A 91 -1.29 -5.47 13.95
N LYS A 92 -1.53 -6.25 15.00
CA LYS A 92 -1.44 -5.74 16.36
C LYS A 92 0.04 -5.63 16.77
N VAL A 93 0.45 -4.49 17.29
CA VAL A 93 1.86 -4.17 17.58
C VAL A 93 2.04 -3.42 18.92
N ASP A 94 1.13 -3.65 19.88
CA ASP A 94 1.15 -3.00 21.19
C ASP A 94 2.25 -3.53 22.12
N THR A 95 2.72 -4.73 21.85
CA THR A 95 3.73 -5.43 22.68
C THR A 95 4.89 -5.95 21.82
N LYS A 96 6.03 -6.16 22.48
CA LYS A 96 7.19 -6.76 21.81
C LYS A 96 6.88 -8.14 21.24
N GLU A 97 6.12 -8.98 21.94
CA GLU A 97 5.76 -10.31 21.47
C GLU A 97 4.91 -10.27 20.19
N GLU A 98 3.98 -9.30 20.09
CA GLU A 98 3.16 -9.11 18.89
C GLU A 98 4.04 -8.69 17.71
N ILE A 99 4.96 -7.75 17.94
CA ILE A 99 5.91 -7.30 16.91
C ILE A 99 6.84 -8.46 16.49
N ASP A 100 7.41 -9.21 17.44
CA ASP A 100 8.29 -10.34 17.14
C ASP A 100 7.55 -11.42 16.31
N THR A 101 6.28 -11.68 16.61
CA THR A 101 5.43 -12.61 15.85
C THR A 101 5.21 -12.11 14.40
N LEU A 102 4.89 -10.84 14.24
CA LEU A 102 4.73 -10.21 12.91
C LEU A 102 6.04 -10.29 12.11
N VAL A 103 7.16 -9.88 12.70
CA VAL A 103 8.48 -9.88 12.07
C VAL A 103 8.88 -11.29 11.61
N GLN A 104 8.65 -12.30 12.43
CA GLN A 104 8.93 -13.70 12.07
C GLN A 104 8.10 -14.15 10.87
N ALA A 105 6.80 -13.84 10.86
CA ALA A 105 5.91 -14.17 9.75
C ALA A 105 6.32 -13.48 8.45
N LEU A 106 6.60 -12.16 8.51
CA LEU A 106 7.03 -11.39 7.34
C LEU A 106 8.38 -11.88 6.77
N ASN A 107 9.36 -12.17 7.65
CA ASN A 107 10.66 -12.66 7.22
C ASN A 107 10.56 -14.04 6.55
N ALA A 108 9.83 -14.98 7.16
CA ALA A 108 9.63 -16.31 6.59
C ALA A 108 8.92 -16.25 5.22
N ALA A 109 7.87 -15.45 5.11
CA ALA A 109 7.16 -15.23 3.87
C ALA A 109 8.03 -14.52 2.81
N GLY A 110 8.82 -13.52 3.24
CA GLY A 110 9.75 -12.80 2.38
C GLY A 110 10.81 -13.69 1.75
N ASP A 111 11.38 -14.60 2.52
CA ASP A 111 12.39 -15.56 2.01
C ASP A 111 11.79 -16.51 0.96
N ILE A 112 10.54 -16.96 1.14
CA ILE A 112 9.84 -17.79 0.16
C ILE A 112 9.48 -16.98 -1.10
N ALA A 113 8.93 -15.77 -0.93
CA ALA A 113 8.50 -14.93 -2.05
C ALA A 113 9.68 -14.45 -2.93
N ALA A 114 10.86 -14.27 -2.34
CA ALA A 114 12.06 -13.84 -3.05
C ALA A 114 12.48 -14.83 -4.17
N GLU A 115 12.21 -16.14 -4.01
CA GLU A 115 12.47 -17.16 -5.04
C GLU A 115 11.64 -16.90 -6.31
N GLU A 116 10.53 -16.19 -6.20
CA GLU A 116 9.63 -15.84 -7.30
C GLU A 116 9.76 -14.37 -7.75
N ASN A 117 10.78 -13.65 -7.26
CA ASN A 117 10.99 -12.21 -7.49
C ASN A 117 9.79 -11.35 -7.05
N ILE A 118 9.13 -11.74 -5.96
CA ILE A 118 8.08 -11.00 -5.27
C ILE A 118 8.64 -10.63 -3.89
N LYS A 119 8.37 -9.41 -3.43
CA LYS A 119 8.71 -8.97 -2.09
C LYS A 119 7.50 -8.99 -1.17
N VAL A 120 7.75 -9.21 0.09
CA VAL A 120 6.78 -9.01 1.15
C VAL A 120 6.91 -7.60 1.68
N GLY A 121 5.83 -6.99 2.14
CA GLY A 121 5.88 -5.66 2.73
C GLY A 121 4.96 -5.50 3.93
N TYR A 122 5.17 -4.41 4.64
CA TYR A 122 4.29 -3.96 5.72
C TYR A 122 3.84 -2.53 5.45
N HIS A 123 2.53 -2.31 5.52
CA HIS A 123 1.89 -1.00 5.40
C HIS A 123 1.55 -0.47 6.79
N ASN A 124 1.85 0.79 7.05
CA ASN A 124 1.60 1.41 8.33
C ASN A 124 0.31 2.22 8.39
N HIS A 125 -0.24 2.26 9.59
CA HIS A 125 -1.20 3.26 10.05
C HIS A 125 -0.57 4.15 11.13
N ALA A 126 -1.39 4.83 11.92
CA ALA A 126 -0.89 5.65 13.03
C ALA A 126 -0.56 4.83 14.29
N HIS A 127 -1.15 3.65 14.46
CA HIS A 127 -0.96 2.85 15.68
C HIS A 127 0.44 2.26 15.80
N GLU A 128 1.19 2.09 14.71
CA GLU A 128 2.57 1.64 14.75
C GLU A 128 3.55 2.68 15.29
N PHE A 129 3.07 3.92 15.50
CA PHE A 129 3.85 4.96 16.18
C PHE A 129 3.66 4.95 17.71
N VAL A 130 3.02 3.89 18.25
CA VAL A 130 3.11 3.57 19.68
C VAL A 130 4.56 3.23 20.04
N GLN A 131 4.98 3.63 21.25
CA GLN A 131 6.34 3.30 21.73
C GLN A 131 6.32 1.98 22.50
N VAL A 132 7.16 1.06 22.03
CA VAL A 132 7.49 -0.20 22.70
C VAL A 132 8.98 -0.15 23.03
N ASP A 133 9.36 -0.29 24.30
CA ASP A 133 10.75 -0.20 24.79
C ASP A 133 11.47 1.10 24.35
N GLY A 134 10.73 2.20 24.23
CA GLY A 134 11.28 3.52 23.87
C GLY A 134 11.53 3.76 22.36
N LYS A 135 11.08 2.85 21.50
CA LYS A 135 11.10 2.98 20.05
C LYS A 135 9.69 2.88 19.48
N TYR A 136 9.42 3.47 18.33
CA TYR A 136 8.17 3.23 17.62
C TYR A 136 8.08 1.76 17.17
N ALA A 137 6.89 1.17 17.24
CA ALA A 137 6.68 -0.20 16.80
C ALA A 137 7.07 -0.39 15.31
N LEU A 138 6.79 0.61 14.44
CA LEU A 138 7.21 0.58 13.04
C LEU A 138 8.74 0.56 12.89
N ASP A 139 9.47 1.28 13.74
CA ASP A 139 10.94 1.25 13.74
C ASP A 139 11.46 -0.15 14.10
N ILE A 140 10.84 -0.79 15.11
CA ILE A 140 11.23 -2.16 15.54
C ILE A 140 10.95 -3.16 14.41
N ILE A 141 9.80 -3.04 13.73
CA ILE A 141 9.45 -3.87 12.56
C ILE A 141 10.52 -3.70 11.48
N ALA A 142 10.82 -2.46 11.10
CA ALA A 142 11.77 -2.16 10.04
C ALA A 142 13.21 -2.61 10.35
N GLU A 143 13.67 -2.47 11.61
CA GLU A 143 14.99 -2.90 12.06
C GLU A 143 15.16 -4.43 12.09
N ASN A 144 14.08 -5.19 12.31
CA ASN A 144 14.14 -6.64 12.53
C ASN A 144 13.63 -7.46 11.34
N THR A 145 13.11 -6.81 10.31
CA THR A 145 12.79 -7.49 9.05
C THR A 145 14.00 -7.52 8.11
N ASN A 146 14.16 -8.62 7.36
CA ASN A 146 15.26 -8.83 6.42
C ASN A 146 15.10 -8.02 5.11
N ASP A 147 16.04 -8.14 4.17
CA ASP A 147 16.06 -7.37 2.93
C ASP A 147 14.95 -7.79 1.93
N ASN A 148 14.29 -8.92 2.15
CA ASN A 148 13.15 -9.39 1.35
C ASN A 148 11.81 -8.79 1.83
N VAL A 149 11.84 -8.03 2.92
CA VAL A 149 10.67 -7.33 3.47
C VAL A 149 10.87 -5.83 3.37
N VAL A 150 9.91 -5.12 2.81
CA VAL A 150 9.93 -3.68 2.57
C VAL A 150 8.86 -2.94 3.37
N LEU A 151 8.96 -1.62 3.42
CA LEU A 151 7.88 -0.77 3.90
C LEU A 151 7.11 -0.18 2.72
N GLU A 152 5.81 -0.31 2.79
CA GLU A 152 4.87 0.52 2.08
C GLU A 152 4.45 1.64 3.03
N LEU A 153 5.04 2.81 2.84
CA LEU A 153 4.87 3.91 3.79
C LEU A 153 3.67 4.77 3.42
N ASP A 154 2.65 4.79 4.28
CA ASP A 154 1.54 5.71 4.16
C ASP A 154 1.87 7.06 4.82
N VAL A 155 2.03 8.07 3.98
CA VAL A 155 2.47 9.41 4.42
C VAL A 155 1.40 10.15 5.22
N PHE A 156 0.10 9.86 5.01
CA PHE A 156 -0.98 10.41 5.81
C PHE A 156 -0.87 9.95 7.26
N TRP A 157 -0.70 8.64 7.47
CA TRP A 157 -0.66 8.08 8.82
C TRP A 157 0.59 8.48 9.58
N VAL A 158 1.73 8.66 8.90
CA VAL A 158 2.95 9.24 9.48
C VAL A 158 2.66 10.67 9.97
N ALA A 159 2.07 11.51 9.11
CA ALA A 159 1.72 12.87 9.46
C ALA A 159 0.63 12.95 10.53
N TYR A 160 -0.36 12.05 10.48
CA TYR A 160 -1.42 11.93 11.48
C TYR A 160 -0.86 11.65 12.88
N ALA A 161 0.19 10.83 12.97
CA ALA A 161 0.92 10.56 14.20
C ALA A 161 1.80 11.75 14.66
N GLY A 162 1.88 12.83 13.89
CA GLY A 162 2.66 14.03 14.21
C GLY A 162 4.14 13.94 13.83
N ILE A 163 4.48 13.04 12.93
CA ILE A 163 5.85 12.81 12.44
C ILE A 163 5.98 13.40 11.03
N ASP A 164 7.15 13.92 10.69
CA ASP A 164 7.43 14.40 9.33
C ASP A 164 7.65 13.20 8.38
N PRO A 165 6.77 13.01 7.37
CA PRO A 165 6.90 11.90 6.43
C PRO A 165 8.20 11.95 5.63
N ILE A 166 8.70 13.15 5.28
CA ILE A 166 9.92 13.32 4.49
C ILE A 166 11.13 12.82 5.27
N GLU A 167 11.23 13.21 6.53
CA GLU A 167 12.33 12.76 7.40
C GLU A 167 12.20 11.26 7.71
N TYR A 168 10.99 10.73 7.82
CA TYR A 168 10.76 9.31 8.06
C TYR A 168 11.12 8.45 6.83
N ILE A 169 10.78 8.90 5.61
CA ILE A 169 11.22 8.28 4.35
C ILE A 169 12.75 8.22 4.27
N LYS A 170 13.43 9.35 4.53
CA LYS A 170 14.89 9.43 4.52
C LYS A 170 15.54 8.52 5.55
N LYS A 171 14.95 8.40 6.73
CA LYS A 171 15.42 7.54 7.81
C LYS A 171 15.50 6.08 7.35
N TRP A 172 14.49 5.61 6.67
CA TRP A 172 14.39 4.21 6.27
C TRP A 172 14.92 3.93 4.86
N GLY A 173 15.06 4.95 4.02
CA GLY A 173 15.73 4.88 2.72
C GLY A 173 15.30 3.68 1.90
N LYS A 174 16.23 2.76 1.64
CA LYS A 174 16.00 1.55 0.81
C LYS A 174 14.90 0.62 1.31
N LYS A 175 14.52 0.74 2.59
CA LYS A 175 13.44 -0.08 3.14
C LYS A 175 12.08 0.38 2.63
N VAL A 176 11.93 1.66 2.23
CA VAL A 176 10.70 2.24 1.69
C VAL A 176 10.70 2.08 0.17
N GLU A 177 9.99 1.08 -0.33
CA GLU A 177 9.88 0.82 -1.78
C GLU A 177 8.53 1.22 -2.38
N LEU A 178 7.52 1.46 -1.53
CA LEU A 178 6.20 1.94 -1.94
C LEU A 178 5.78 3.11 -1.06
N ILE A 179 5.09 4.05 -1.67
CA ILE A 179 4.47 5.19 -0.97
C ILE A 179 2.96 5.12 -1.18
N HIS A 180 2.20 5.00 -0.09
CA HIS A 180 0.79 5.32 -0.12
C HIS A 180 0.62 6.83 -0.09
N VAL A 181 0.10 7.35 -1.21
CA VAL A 181 -0.20 8.76 -1.41
C VAL A 181 -1.61 9.02 -0.91
N LYS A 182 -1.69 9.39 0.35
CA LYS A 182 -2.92 9.76 1.04
C LYS A 182 -2.72 11.13 1.66
N GLN A 183 -3.60 12.06 1.36
CA GLN A 183 -3.42 13.46 1.73
C GLN A 183 -4.19 13.81 3.01
N ILE A 184 -3.62 14.69 3.82
CA ILE A 184 -4.17 15.15 5.09
C ILE A 184 -4.34 16.67 5.08
N ASN A 185 -5.39 17.18 5.72
CA ASN A 185 -5.56 18.61 5.98
C ASN A 185 -5.18 18.98 7.43
N GLU A 186 -5.27 20.28 7.76
CA GLU A 186 -4.96 20.80 9.11
C GLU A 186 -5.84 20.20 10.22
N ASN A 187 -7.04 19.69 9.88
CA ASN A 187 -7.96 19.05 10.82
C ASN A 187 -7.74 17.53 10.90
N LYS A 188 -6.67 17.01 10.27
CA LYS A 188 -6.35 15.58 10.18
C LYS A 188 -7.37 14.74 9.40
N ALA A 189 -8.19 15.36 8.55
CA ALA A 189 -9.07 14.64 7.65
C ALA A 189 -8.33 14.25 6.37
N ASN A 190 -8.69 13.10 5.80
CA ASN A 190 -8.25 12.72 4.46
C ASN A 190 -8.97 13.59 3.43
N VAL A 191 -8.24 14.12 2.46
CA VAL A 191 -8.74 15.03 1.42
C VAL A 191 -8.09 14.71 0.07
N ASP A 192 -8.61 15.30 -1.00
CA ASP A 192 -7.99 15.18 -2.33
C ASP A 192 -6.51 15.60 -2.28
N VAL A 193 -5.68 14.98 -3.11
CA VAL A 193 -4.23 15.22 -3.14
C VAL A 193 -3.87 16.71 -3.31
N ALA A 194 -4.67 17.45 -4.06
CA ALA A 194 -4.45 18.88 -4.30
C ALA A 194 -4.83 19.79 -3.11
N ASP A 195 -5.66 19.30 -2.18
CA ASP A 195 -6.30 20.11 -1.14
C ASP A 195 -5.66 19.99 0.25
N GLY A 196 -4.63 19.16 0.38
CA GLY A 196 -3.99 18.92 1.67
C GLY A 196 -2.68 19.67 1.90
N ILE A 197 -2.07 19.38 3.05
CA ILE A 197 -0.89 20.11 3.56
C ILE A 197 0.45 19.42 3.27
N LEU A 198 0.44 18.14 2.83
CA LEU A 198 1.67 17.43 2.49
C LEU A 198 2.18 17.86 1.11
N ASP A 199 3.45 18.21 1.04
CA ASP A 199 4.14 18.52 -0.22
C ASP A 199 4.52 17.23 -0.94
N MET A 200 3.60 16.72 -1.78
CA MET A 200 3.79 15.45 -2.50
C MET A 200 5.00 15.48 -3.44
N LYS A 201 5.39 16.64 -3.92
CA LYS A 201 6.60 16.78 -4.74
C LYS A 201 7.86 16.52 -3.92
N LYS A 202 7.95 17.09 -2.72
CA LYS A 202 9.08 16.82 -1.81
C LYS A 202 9.06 15.38 -1.27
N ILE A 203 7.89 14.81 -1.03
CA ILE A 203 7.74 13.39 -0.68
C ILE A 203 8.32 12.51 -1.78
N LYS A 204 7.94 12.76 -3.03
CA LYS A 204 8.49 12.06 -4.21
C LYS A 204 10.02 12.22 -4.31
N GLU A 205 10.54 13.43 -4.11
CA GLU A 205 11.99 13.70 -4.12
C GLU A 205 12.74 12.97 -3.00
N ALA A 206 12.12 12.82 -1.82
CA ALA A 206 12.71 12.10 -0.69
C ALA A 206 12.67 10.58 -0.87
N ALA A 207 11.65 10.07 -1.56
CA ALA A 207 11.40 8.64 -1.77
C ALA A 207 12.20 8.09 -2.96
N GLU A 208 13.52 8.29 -2.98
CA GLU A 208 14.41 7.93 -4.09
C GLU A 208 14.44 6.42 -4.41
N TYR A 209 14.09 5.58 -3.45
CA TYR A 209 14.04 4.12 -3.61
C TYR A 209 12.62 3.59 -3.87
N ALA A 210 11.59 4.44 -3.77
CA ALA A 210 10.23 4.03 -4.03
C ALA A 210 10.00 3.81 -5.53
N THR A 211 9.53 2.62 -5.85
CA THR A 211 9.20 2.22 -7.23
C THR A 211 7.75 2.59 -7.56
N TYR A 212 6.86 2.54 -6.57
CA TYR A 212 5.43 2.75 -6.75
C TYR A 212 4.87 3.83 -5.84
N PHE A 213 3.98 4.62 -6.42
CA PHE A 213 3.17 5.62 -5.73
C PHE A 213 1.71 5.21 -5.90
N VAL A 214 1.10 4.78 -4.79
CA VAL A 214 -0.23 4.20 -4.77
C VAL A 214 -1.17 5.17 -4.05
N VAL A 215 -2.18 5.66 -4.76
CA VAL A 215 -3.21 6.53 -4.17
C VAL A 215 -4.09 5.70 -3.26
N GLU A 216 -4.31 6.18 -2.05
CA GLU A 216 -5.36 5.71 -1.16
C GLU A 216 -6.21 6.86 -0.65
N HIS A 217 -7.52 6.78 -0.81
CA HIS A 217 -8.49 7.79 -0.38
C HIS A 217 -9.67 7.08 0.29
N GLU A 218 -9.97 7.44 1.53
CA GLU A 218 -10.97 6.71 2.33
C GLU A 218 -12.14 7.59 2.79
N GLU A 219 -11.96 8.91 2.90
CA GLU A 219 -12.98 9.85 3.36
C GLU A 219 -13.38 10.78 2.22
N PHE A 220 -14.65 10.75 1.81
CA PHE A 220 -15.14 11.47 0.64
C PHE A 220 -16.18 12.51 1.01
N ASP A 221 -15.96 13.76 0.63
CA ASP A 221 -16.93 14.86 0.68
C ASP A 221 -17.68 15.06 -0.67
N LYS A 222 -17.32 14.25 -1.68
CA LYS A 222 -17.83 14.25 -3.06
C LYS A 222 -18.02 12.82 -3.56
N PRO A 223 -18.60 12.59 -4.75
CA PRO A 223 -18.66 11.26 -5.35
C PRO A 223 -17.26 10.64 -5.46
N VAL A 224 -17.11 9.38 -5.04
CA VAL A 224 -15.83 8.68 -4.98
C VAL A 224 -15.03 8.75 -6.28
N TRP A 225 -15.69 8.62 -7.43
CA TRP A 225 -15.02 8.64 -8.72
C TRP A 225 -14.50 10.03 -9.12
N ASP A 226 -15.10 11.09 -8.59
CA ASP A 226 -14.61 12.46 -8.81
C ASP A 226 -13.35 12.69 -7.96
N ALA A 227 -13.35 12.26 -6.69
CA ALA A 227 -12.17 12.35 -5.83
C ALA A 227 -10.98 11.55 -6.40
N ILE A 228 -11.19 10.29 -6.77
CA ILE A 228 -10.16 9.42 -7.36
C ILE A 228 -9.60 10.01 -8.68
N ARG A 229 -10.44 10.65 -9.47
CA ARG A 229 -9.99 11.36 -10.68
C ARG A 229 -9.15 12.60 -10.35
N ASN A 230 -9.58 13.40 -9.37
CA ASN A 230 -8.83 14.58 -8.92
C ASN A 230 -7.45 14.19 -8.41
N ASP A 231 -7.36 13.11 -7.63
CA ASP A 231 -6.09 12.59 -7.09
C ASP A 231 -5.14 12.15 -8.23
N TYR A 232 -5.67 11.42 -9.21
CA TYR A 232 -4.91 11.05 -10.41
C TYR A 232 -4.41 12.27 -11.17
N GLU A 233 -5.29 13.23 -11.45
CA GLU A 233 -4.96 14.45 -12.21
C GLU A 233 -3.88 15.28 -11.50
N ALA A 234 -3.97 15.41 -10.17
CA ALA A 234 -2.97 16.12 -9.36
C ALA A 234 -1.58 15.46 -9.44
N LEU A 235 -1.51 14.12 -9.36
CA LEU A 235 -0.25 13.39 -9.34
C LEU A 235 0.35 13.18 -10.73
N SER A 236 -0.46 12.95 -11.75
CA SER A 236 0.01 12.71 -13.12
C SER A 236 0.77 13.89 -13.72
N GLN A 237 0.58 15.10 -13.18
CA GLN A 237 1.26 16.33 -13.58
C GLN A 237 2.61 16.56 -12.85
N MET A 238 2.94 15.73 -11.85
CA MET A 238 4.19 15.77 -11.07
C MET A 238 5.25 14.85 -11.69
#